data_824e8e3fe211fecfaefa33ccd2e50080
#
_entry.id   824e8e3fe211fecfaefa33ccd2e50080
#
_cell.length_a   1.000
_cell.length_b   1.000
_cell.length_c   1.000
_cell.angle_alpha   90.00
_cell.angle_beta   90.00
_cell.angle_gamma   90.00
#
_symmetry.space_group_name_H-M   'P 1'
#
loop_
_entity.id
_entity.type
_entity.pdbx_description
1 polymer ?
#
loop_
_entity_poly.entity_id
_entity_poly.type
_entity_poly.pdbx_seq_one_letter_code
_entity_poly.pdbx_strand_id
1 'polypeptide(L)'
;MTKTGGIYSAIFLVTQTKRYLYYPIKRTVYTYMSVTETRERLLATALELIWQSNYNCVGVNDICRQAGVTKGAFYHHFESKASLFCEAASYYWQVIRADLDSVFSPLHTPLQQLENLIEFVFKSKINTPNKRIPGCPFFNAGAQIGTDDEMVLEALRSLSQTAINYDIALVRALDSAGYLHYKTEPESLGRMMYNYIHGVMSFSHLQPDISTVRKDLPEGLYRLLGVKEEFWFAESATWQSEPTLSK
;
A
#
# COMPACT_ATOMS: atom_id res chain seq x y z
N MET A 1 -12.25 8.90 -48.44
CA MET A 1 -10.88 8.64 -47.95
C MET A 1 -10.86 8.98 -46.49
N THR A 2 -10.93 8.00 -45.68
CA THR A 2 -11.34 8.02 -44.27
C THR A 2 -10.13 8.07 -43.35
N LYS A 3 -10.11 9.07 -42.45
CA LYS A 3 -9.21 9.15 -41.30
C LYS A 3 -9.76 8.27 -40.17
N THR A 4 -9.18 7.09 -39.98
CA THR A 4 -9.39 6.28 -38.78
C THR A 4 -8.01 5.76 -38.32
N GLY A 5 -7.31 6.54 -37.52
CA GLY A 5 -5.98 6.18 -37.05
C GLY A 5 -5.52 6.90 -35.76
N GLY A 6 -6.43 7.34 -34.90
CA GLY A 6 -6.05 8.23 -33.78
C GLY A 6 -6.38 7.75 -32.37
N ILE A 7 -7.17 6.72 -32.16
CA ILE A 7 -7.68 6.35 -30.84
C ILE A 7 -6.93 5.18 -30.19
N TYR A 8 -6.39 4.26 -30.98
CA TYR A 8 -5.65 3.09 -30.45
C TYR A 8 -4.23 3.40 -29.97
N SER A 9 -3.61 4.47 -30.47
CA SER A 9 -2.28 4.89 -30.04
C SER A 9 -2.25 5.50 -28.63
N ALA A 10 -3.33 6.14 -28.19
CA ALA A 10 -3.41 6.79 -26.87
C ALA A 10 -3.63 5.77 -25.73
N ILE A 11 -4.35 4.66 -26.01
CA ILE A 11 -4.63 3.62 -25.01
C ILE A 11 -3.38 2.77 -24.74
N PHE A 12 -2.54 2.54 -25.76
CA PHE A 12 -1.30 1.75 -25.59
C PHE A 12 -0.20 2.49 -24.83
N LEU A 13 -0.16 3.82 -24.89
CA LEU A 13 0.78 4.65 -24.13
C LEU A 13 0.41 4.76 -22.65
N VAL A 14 -0.88 4.69 -22.30
CA VAL A 14 -1.36 4.75 -20.91
C VAL A 14 -1.05 3.46 -20.14
N THR A 15 -0.97 2.30 -20.80
CA THR A 15 -0.69 1.03 -20.15
C THR A 15 0.79 0.77 -19.86
N GLN A 16 1.71 1.38 -20.59
CA GLN A 16 3.16 1.23 -20.31
C GLN A 16 3.67 2.15 -19.20
N THR A 17 3.01 3.28 -18.95
CA THR A 17 3.44 4.24 -17.92
C THR A 17 3.00 3.84 -16.51
N LYS A 18 2.07 2.89 -16.36
CA LYS A 18 1.58 2.40 -15.06
C LYS A 18 2.54 1.46 -14.31
N ARG A 19 3.65 1.04 -14.91
CA ARG A 19 4.54 0.01 -14.34
C ARG A 19 5.56 0.52 -13.31
N TYR A 20 5.60 1.84 -13.01
CA TYR A 20 6.58 2.45 -12.10
C TYR A 20 5.96 3.23 -10.94
N LEU A 21 4.78 2.82 -10.47
CA LEU A 21 3.87 3.66 -9.67
C LEU A 21 3.94 3.46 -8.16
N TYR A 22 5.00 2.86 -7.61
CA TYR A 22 5.03 2.65 -6.17
C TYR A 22 6.19 3.28 -5.40
N TYR A 23 7.06 3.93 -6.08
CA TYR A 23 7.93 4.94 -5.48
C TYR A 23 8.43 5.83 -6.62
N PRO A 24 8.11 7.05 -6.63
CA PRO A 24 7.84 7.96 -5.52
C PRO A 24 6.42 8.53 -5.59
N ILE A 25 5.69 8.50 -4.51
CA ILE A 25 4.47 9.31 -4.33
C ILE A 25 4.71 10.75 -4.80
N LYS A 26 5.93 11.29 -4.60
CA LYS A 26 6.33 12.60 -5.14
C LYS A 26 6.13 12.77 -6.64
N ARG A 27 6.44 11.78 -7.46
CA ARG A 27 6.38 11.95 -8.92
C ARG A 27 5.02 11.60 -9.51
N THR A 28 4.31 10.67 -8.92
CA THR A 28 3.04 10.19 -9.46
C THR A 28 1.86 11.01 -9.01
N VAL A 29 1.79 11.41 -7.74
CA VAL A 29 0.79 12.37 -7.28
C VAL A 29 0.98 13.70 -8.03
N TYR A 30 2.23 14.16 -8.23
CA TYR A 30 2.50 15.39 -8.99
C TYR A 30 2.36 15.25 -10.52
N THR A 31 2.43 14.06 -11.10
CA THR A 31 2.34 13.89 -12.57
C THR A 31 0.90 13.68 -13.05
N TYR A 32 0.00 13.19 -12.18
CA TYR A 32 -1.42 13.02 -12.51
C TYR A 32 -2.32 14.15 -11.99
N MET A 33 -1.85 14.92 -11.03
CA MET A 33 -2.55 16.11 -10.56
C MET A 33 -1.99 17.30 -11.32
N SER A 34 -2.81 17.90 -12.16
CA SER A 34 -2.50 19.25 -12.62
C SER A 34 -2.36 20.07 -11.34
N VAL A 35 -1.18 20.60 -11.09
CA VAL A 35 -0.78 21.31 -9.84
C VAL A 35 -1.64 22.56 -9.55
N THR A 36 -2.81 22.66 -10.16
CA THR A 36 -3.68 23.83 -10.18
C THR A 36 -4.73 23.85 -9.09
N GLU A 37 -5.18 22.70 -8.58
CA GLU A 37 -6.22 22.70 -7.57
C GLU A 37 -5.65 22.66 -6.15
N THR A 38 -5.98 23.68 -5.37
CA THR A 38 -5.51 23.84 -3.97
C THR A 38 -5.86 22.65 -3.09
N ARG A 39 -7.03 22.05 -3.30
CA ARG A 39 -7.49 20.89 -2.54
C ARG A 39 -6.61 19.67 -2.75
N GLU A 40 -6.25 19.37 -3.99
CA GLU A 40 -5.39 18.25 -4.35
C GLU A 40 -3.97 18.40 -3.80
N ARG A 41 -3.44 19.63 -3.87
CA ARG A 41 -2.13 19.94 -3.25
C ARG A 41 -2.12 19.70 -1.75
N LEU A 42 -3.21 20.06 -1.06
CA LEU A 42 -3.35 19.82 0.37
C LEU A 42 -3.40 18.33 0.69
N LEU A 43 -4.17 17.54 -0.05
CA LEU A 43 -4.23 16.07 0.10
C LEU A 43 -2.86 15.42 -0.12
N ALA A 44 -2.19 15.74 -1.21
CA ALA A 44 -0.87 15.21 -1.54
C ALA A 44 0.17 15.57 -0.48
N THR A 45 0.17 16.83 -0.03
CA THR A 45 1.08 17.31 1.01
C THR A 45 0.80 16.62 2.36
N ALA A 46 -0.47 16.45 2.72
CA ALA A 46 -0.83 15.75 3.95
C ALA A 46 -0.34 14.31 3.95
N LEU A 47 -0.55 13.58 2.85
CA LEU A 47 -0.05 12.20 2.69
C LEU A 47 1.48 12.16 2.82
N GLU A 48 2.20 13.06 2.17
CA GLU A 48 3.65 13.09 2.24
C GLU A 48 4.15 13.35 3.67
N LEU A 49 3.58 14.33 4.37
CA LEU A 49 3.98 14.68 5.72
C LEU A 49 3.66 13.56 6.73
N ILE A 50 2.48 12.94 6.63
CA ILE A 50 2.08 11.81 7.48
C ILE A 50 3.02 10.62 7.23
N TRP A 51 3.45 10.42 6.00
CA TRP A 51 4.40 9.36 5.66
C TRP A 51 5.80 9.61 6.23
N GLN A 52 6.23 10.86 6.26
CA GLN A 52 7.56 11.25 6.74
C GLN A 52 7.66 11.32 8.27
N SER A 53 6.55 11.59 8.95
CA SER A 53 6.53 11.73 10.40
C SER A 53 5.41 10.90 11.04
N ASN A 54 4.34 11.53 11.47
CA ASN A 54 3.11 10.90 11.93
C ASN A 54 1.97 11.94 12.00
N TYR A 55 0.73 11.44 12.15
CA TYR A 55 -0.45 12.30 12.23
C TYR A 55 -0.36 13.37 13.33
N ASN A 56 0.10 13.00 14.53
CA ASN A 56 0.11 13.91 15.67
C ASN A 56 1.16 15.02 15.53
N CYS A 57 2.30 14.72 14.92
CA CYS A 57 3.39 15.67 14.73
C CYS A 57 3.16 16.68 13.60
N VAL A 58 2.20 16.40 12.69
CA VAL A 58 1.91 17.29 11.56
C VAL A 58 0.81 18.28 11.92
N GLY A 59 1.15 19.57 11.92
CA GLY A 59 0.20 20.67 12.14
C GLY A 59 -0.39 21.22 10.84
N VAL A 60 -1.56 21.87 10.95
CA VAL A 60 -2.17 22.59 9.81
C VAL A 60 -1.21 23.63 9.23
N ASN A 61 -0.41 24.28 10.09
CA ASN A 61 0.61 25.23 9.65
C ASN A 61 1.67 24.60 8.74
N ASP A 62 2.11 23.39 9.08
CA ASP A 62 3.14 22.68 8.32
C ASP A 62 2.58 22.24 6.97
N ILE A 63 1.34 21.75 6.96
CA ILE A 63 0.62 21.39 5.72
C ILE A 63 0.49 22.61 4.83
N CYS A 64 -0.01 23.73 5.35
CA CYS A 64 -0.17 24.97 4.58
C CYS A 64 1.16 25.49 4.03
N ARG A 65 2.21 25.51 4.84
CA ARG A 65 3.55 25.95 4.45
C ARG A 65 4.09 25.09 3.31
N GLN A 66 4.01 23.77 3.43
CA GLN A 66 4.53 22.85 2.43
C GLN A 66 3.69 22.82 1.15
N ALA A 67 2.36 22.95 1.26
CA ALA A 67 1.48 23.04 0.12
C ALA A 67 1.51 24.42 -0.58
N GLY A 68 2.17 25.42 0.01
CA GLY A 68 2.21 26.79 -0.54
C GLY A 68 0.85 27.47 -0.55
N VAL A 69 0.04 27.27 0.50
CA VAL A 69 -1.32 27.82 0.61
C VAL A 69 -1.49 28.56 1.94
N THR A 70 -2.49 29.45 2.03
CA THR A 70 -2.85 30.13 3.27
C THR A 70 -3.72 29.23 4.15
N LYS A 71 -3.79 29.53 5.46
CA LYS A 71 -4.76 28.89 6.37
C LYS A 71 -6.19 29.10 5.92
N GLY A 72 -6.52 30.28 5.40
CA GLY A 72 -7.86 30.55 4.86
C GLY A 72 -8.21 29.61 3.70
N ALA A 73 -7.27 29.35 2.79
CA ALA A 73 -7.45 28.38 1.72
C ALA A 73 -7.59 26.95 2.24
N PHE A 74 -6.86 26.59 3.29
CA PHE A 74 -7.03 25.29 3.95
C PHE A 74 -8.46 25.12 4.48
N TYR A 75 -8.92 26.05 5.32
CA TYR A 75 -10.25 25.97 5.94
C TYR A 75 -11.40 26.19 4.98
N HIS A 76 -11.14 26.72 3.77
CA HIS A 76 -12.10 26.71 2.68
C HIS A 76 -12.38 25.30 2.12
N HIS A 77 -11.37 24.41 2.16
CA HIS A 77 -11.47 23.06 1.59
C HIS A 77 -11.69 21.97 2.64
N PHE A 78 -11.19 22.13 3.86
CA PHE A 78 -11.23 21.13 4.93
C PHE A 78 -11.55 21.79 6.28
N GLU A 79 -12.55 21.26 6.95
CA GLU A 79 -13.01 21.77 8.25
C GLU A 79 -11.93 21.62 9.34
N SER A 80 -11.13 20.56 9.24
CA SER A 80 -10.11 20.21 10.23
C SER A 80 -8.95 19.42 9.63
N LYS A 81 -7.88 19.24 10.41
CA LYS A 81 -6.81 18.31 10.09
C LYS A 81 -7.32 16.86 9.99
N ALA A 82 -8.27 16.50 10.84
CA ALA A 82 -8.88 15.17 10.83
C ALA A 82 -9.66 14.93 9.53
N SER A 83 -10.48 15.88 9.10
CA SER A 83 -11.19 15.81 7.81
C SER A 83 -10.22 15.62 6.64
N LEU A 84 -9.16 16.43 6.56
CA LEU A 84 -8.10 16.24 5.55
C LEU A 84 -7.46 14.86 5.61
N PHE A 85 -7.15 14.35 6.82
CA PHE A 85 -6.57 13.02 6.99
C PHE A 85 -7.48 11.92 6.49
N CYS A 86 -8.77 11.94 6.84
CA CYS A 86 -9.74 10.95 6.41
C CYS A 86 -9.89 10.93 4.88
N GLU A 87 -9.92 12.10 4.26
CA GLU A 87 -9.96 12.19 2.80
C GLU A 87 -8.64 11.73 2.15
N ALA A 88 -7.50 12.03 2.75
CA ALA A 88 -6.21 11.55 2.28
C ALA A 88 -6.11 10.02 2.39
N ALA A 89 -6.64 9.42 3.45
CA ALA A 89 -6.74 7.97 3.62
C ALA A 89 -7.62 7.33 2.54
N SER A 90 -8.78 7.91 2.29
CA SER A 90 -9.70 7.47 1.23
C SER A 90 -9.06 7.58 -0.16
N TYR A 91 -8.38 8.68 -0.44
CA TYR A 91 -7.65 8.87 -1.70
C TYR A 91 -6.52 7.84 -1.87
N TYR A 92 -5.72 7.63 -0.84
CA TYR A 92 -4.67 6.59 -0.85
C TYR A 92 -5.26 5.21 -1.17
N TRP A 93 -6.39 4.86 -0.54
CA TRP A 93 -7.07 3.60 -0.82
C TRP A 93 -7.47 3.48 -2.30
N GLN A 94 -8.05 4.52 -2.88
CA GLN A 94 -8.42 4.51 -4.31
C GLN A 94 -7.22 4.28 -5.22
N VAL A 95 -6.05 4.84 -4.88
CA VAL A 95 -4.81 4.66 -5.65
C VAL A 95 -4.31 3.21 -5.59
N ILE A 96 -4.27 2.60 -4.40
CA ILE A 96 -3.73 1.25 -4.24
C ILE A 96 -4.71 0.14 -4.61
N ARG A 97 -6.01 0.45 -4.62
CA ARG A 97 -7.05 -0.54 -4.90
C ARG A 97 -6.87 -1.22 -6.24
N ALA A 98 -6.56 -0.48 -7.29
CA ALA A 98 -6.36 -1.05 -8.63
C ALA A 98 -5.20 -2.06 -8.67
N ASP A 99 -4.14 -1.81 -7.90
CA ASP A 99 -3.01 -2.73 -7.79
C ASP A 99 -3.40 -3.97 -6.99
N LEU A 100 -4.14 -3.80 -5.88
CA LEU A 100 -4.66 -4.92 -5.09
C LEU A 100 -5.66 -5.77 -5.89
N ASP A 101 -6.58 -5.16 -6.62
CA ASP A 101 -7.52 -5.88 -7.50
C ASP A 101 -6.75 -6.70 -8.57
N SER A 102 -5.59 -6.22 -9.02
CA SER A 102 -4.71 -6.98 -9.92
C SER A 102 -4.01 -8.13 -9.20
N VAL A 103 -3.49 -7.91 -7.99
CA VAL A 103 -2.85 -8.94 -7.15
C VAL A 103 -3.83 -10.10 -6.88
N PHE A 104 -5.04 -9.77 -6.48
CA PHE A 104 -6.10 -10.72 -6.12
C PHE A 104 -7.03 -11.06 -7.29
N SER A 105 -6.58 -10.86 -8.53
CA SER A 105 -7.39 -11.20 -9.72
C SER A 105 -7.82 -12.66 -9.69
N PRO A 106 -9.09 -12.97 -10.01
CA PRO A 106 -9.58 -14.33 -10.10
C PRO A 106 -8.96 -15.12 -11.27
N LEU A 107 -8.18 -14.48 -12.14
CA LEU A 107 -7.39 -15.13 -13.18
C LEU A 107 -6.11 -15.79 -12.63
N HIS A 108 -5.73 -15.47 -11.40
CA HIS A 108 -4.59 -16.08 -10.71
C HIS A 108 -5.05 -17.24 -9.82
N THR A 109 -4.23 -18.27 -9.70
CA THR A 109 -4.42 -19.29 -8.67
C THR A 109 -4.29 -18.65 -7.28
N PRO A 110 -4.87 -19.22 -6.21
CA PRO A 110 -4.71 -18.69 -4.86
C PRO A 110 -3.24 -18.60 -4.44
N LEU A 111 -2.39 -19.51 -4.91
CA LEU A 111 -0.96 -19.48 -4.63
C LEU A 111 -0.27 -18.33 -5.37
N GLN A 112 -0.62 -18.10 -6.64
CA GLN A 112 -0.15 -16.92 -7.38
C GLN A 112 -0.61 -15.61 -6.75
N GLN A 113 -1.84 -15.55 -6.22
CA GLN A 113 -2.32 -14.37 -5.48
C GLN A 113 -1.48 -14.09 -4.24
N LEU A 114 -1.12 -15.13 -3.47
CA LEU A 114 -0.23 -15.00 -2.30
C LEU A 114 1.15 -14.49 -2.71
N GLU A 115 1.75 -15.06 -3.74
CA GLU A 115 3.07 -14.65 -4.21
C GLU A 115 3.06 -13.25 -4.84
N ASN A 116 1.99 -12.90 -5.58
CA ASN A 116 1.78 -11.55 -6.09
C ASN A 116 1.62 -10.52 -4.96
N LEU A 117 0.96 -10.89 -3.86
CA LEU A 117 0.87 -10.02 -2.67
C LEU A 117 2.25 -9.79 -2.05
N ILE A 118 3.05 -10.83 -1.88
CA ILE A 118 4.43 -10.72 -1.39
C ILE A 118 5.24 -9.80 -2.31
N GLU A 119 5.16 -10.01 -3.62
CA GLU A 119 5.83 -9.15 -4.60
C GLU A 119 5.34 -7.69 -4.53
N PHE A 120 4.03 -7.48 -4.39
CA PHE A 120 3.45 -6.15 -4.21
C PHE A 120 3.99 -5.46 -2.95
N VAL A 121 4.08 -6.17 -1.83
CA VAL A 121 4.67 -5.63 -0.59
C VAL A 121 6.14 -5.25 -0.81
N PHE A 122 6.93 -6.10 -1.46
CA PHE A 122 8.33 -5.80 -1.75
C PHE A 122 8.49 -4.59 -2.69
N LYS A 123 7.76 -4.55 -3.78
CA LYS A 123 7.82 -3.44 -4.75
C LYS A 123 7.37 -2.13 -4.14
N SER A 124 6.30 -2.18 -3.34
CA SER A 124 5.68 -0.98 -2.79
C SER A 124 6.39 -0.40 -1.57
N LYS A 125 7.08 -1.25 -0.79
CA LYS A 125 7.60 -0.87 0.52
C LYS A 125 9.12 -0.99 0.67
N ILE A 126 9.76 -1.83 -0.14
CA ILE A 126 11.17 -2.20 0.06
C ILE A 126 12.09 -1.58 -0.99
N ASN A 127 11.67 -1.52 -2.24
CA ASN A 127 12.49 -0.98 -3.34
C ASN A 127 12.51 0.56 -3.36
N THR A 128 12.71 1.18 -2.21
CA THR A 128 12.79 2.64 -2.10
C THR A 128 14.22 3.11 -2.38
N PRO A 129 14.43 4.25 -3.09
CA PRO A 129 15.76 4.76 -3.41
C PRO A 129 16.66 4.96 -2.19
N ASN A 130 16.07 5.23 -1.03
CA ASN A 130 16.80 5.50 0.20
C ASN A 130 17.02 4.25 1.08
N LYS A 131 16.68 3.04 0.59
CA LYS A 131 16.74 1.78 1.36
C LYS A 131 16.01 1.81 2.71
N ARG A 132 15.14 2.79 2.92
CA ARG A 132 14.28 2.88 4.11
C ARG A 132 12.92 2.28 3.78
N ILE A 133 12.42 1.42 4.64
CA ILE A 133 11.09 0.84 4.53
C ILE A 133 10.15 1.74 5.35
N PRO A 134 9.31 2.56 4.72
CA PRO A 134 8.48 3.51 5.46
C PRO A 134 7.31 2.84 6.20
N GLY A 135 7.07 1.55 5.97
CA GLY A 135 5.86 0.89 6.47
C GLY A 135 4.59 1.41 5.80
N CYS A 136 3.43 1.09 6.39
CA CYS A 136 2.16 1.70 5.99
C CYS A 136 1.89 2.93 6.86
N PRO A 137 1.72 4.13 6.30
CA PRO A 137 1.51 5.35 7.09
C PRO A 137 0.24 5.28 7.94
N PHE A 138 -0.80 4.64 7.42
CA PHE A 138 -2.08 4.51 8.12
C PHE A 138 -2.02 3.45 9.22
N PHE A 139 -1.34 2.33 9.00
CA PHE A 139 -1.08 1.36 10.06
C PHE A 139 -0.23 1.99 11.18
N ASN A 140 0.83 2.70 10.83
CA ASN A 140 1.69 3.38 11.79
C ASN A 140 0.92 4.48 12.56
N ALA A 141 0.05 5.23 11.89
CA ALA A 141 -0.79 6.23 12.54
C ALA A 141 -1.77 5.58 13.54
N GLY A 142 -2.37 4.45 13.18
CA GLY A 142 -3.26 3.70 14.06
C GLY A 142 -2.55 3.04 15.24
N ALA A 143 -1.29 2.62 15.04
CA ALA A 143 -0.47 2.03 16.11
C ALA A 143 0.08 3.07 17.10
N GLN A 144 0.07 4.35 16.76
CA GLN A 144 0.50 5.43 17.64
C GLN A 144 -0.62 5.77 18.62
N ILE A 145 -0.38 5.52 19.88
CA ILE A 145 -1.29 5.85 20.97
C ILE A 145 -1.41 7.38 21.09
N GLY A 146 -2.63 7.88 21.29
CA GLY A 146 -2.89 9.31 21.53
C GLY A 146 -3.63 10.03 20.40
N THR A 147 -4.20 9.29 19.45
CA THR A 147 -5.20 9.84 18.55
C THR A 147 -6.55 9.70 19.22
N ASP A 148 -7.00 10.77 19.91
CA ASP A 148 -8.32 10.82 20.55
C ASP A 148 -9.42 11.25 19.57
N ASP A 149 -9.10 11.39 18.30
CA ASP A 149 -10.02 11.81 17.26
C ASP A 149 -10.77 10.60 16.69
N GLU A 150 -12.01 10.43 17.09
CA GLU A 150 -12.85 9.28 16.69
C GLU A 150 -13.05 9.21 15.17
N MET A 151 -13.10 10.34 14.48
CA MET A 151 -13.21 10.37 13.02
C MET A 151 -11.98 9.73 12.37
N VAL A 152 -10.80 10.04 12.88
CA VAL A 152 -9.52 9.46 12.39
C VAL A 152 -9.46 7.97 12.71
N LEU A 153 -9.83 7.58 13.93
CA LEU A 153 -9.84 6.16 14.32
C LEU A 153 -10.79 5.33 13.47
N GLU A 154 -11.98 5.85 13.17
CA GLU A 154 -12.94 5.15 12.31
C GLU A 154 -12.45 5.04 10.87
N ALA A 155 -11.83 6.08 10.31
CA ALA A 155 -11.21 6.01 8.99
C ALA A 155 -10.11 4.94 8.93
N LEU A 156 -9.27 4.85 9.97
CA LEU A 156 -8.21 3.85 10.07
C LEU A 156 -8.77 2.43 10.22
N ARG A 157 -9.82 2.24 11.04
CA ARG A 157 -10.52 0.95 11.20
C ARG A 157 -11.11 0.48 9.86
N SER A 158 -11.82 1.37 9.18
CA SER A 158 -12.44 1.08 7.88
C SER A 158 -11.40 0.69 6.82
N LEU A 159 -10.31 1.45 6.74
CA LEU A 159 -9.22 1.17 5.81
C LEU A 159 -8.56 -0.19 6.10
N SER A 160 -8.24 -0.45 7.37
CA SER A 160 -7.63 -1.72 7.79
C SER A 160 -8.57 -2.90 7.55
N GLN A 161 -9.86 -2.76 7.89
CA GLN A 161 -10.84 -3.81 7.67
C GLN A 161 -11.00 -4.15 6.19
N THR A 162 -10.95 -3.13 5.32
CA THR A 162 -11.02 -3.36 3.88
C THR A 162 -9.82 -4.17 3.38
N ALA A 163 -8.61 -3.86 3.82
CA ALA A 163 -7.42 -4.64 3.49
C ALA A 163 -7.49 -6.07 4.05
N ILE A 164 -7.92 -6.22 5.31
CA ILE A 164 -8.12 -7.54 5.95
C ILE A 164 -9.12 -8.41 5.16
N ASN A 165 -10.14 -7.80 4.55
CA ASN A 165 -11.11 -8.57 3.76
C ASN A 165 -10.49 -9.21 2.51
N TYR A 166 -9.48 -8.59 1.88
CA TYR A 166 -8.69 -9.22 0.81
C TYR A 166 -7.90 -10.40 1.35
N ASP A 167 -7.26 -10.27 2.51
CA ASP A 167 -6.51 -11.34 3.13
C ASP A 167 -7.42 -12.52 3.52
N ILE A 168 -8.60 -12.26 4.08
CA ILE A 168 -9.62 -13.29 4.39
C ILE A 168 -10.05 -14.03 3.11
N ALA A 169 -10.29 -13.31 2.02
CA ALA A 169 -10.68 -13.91 0.75
C ALA A 169 -9.57 -14.82 0.22
N LEU A 170 -8.30 -14.41 0.32
CA LEU A 170 -7.15 -15.23 -0.07
C LEU A 170 -7.06 -16.50 0.79
N VAL A 171 -7.19 -16.38 2.11
CA VAL A 171 -7.15 -17.55 3.02
C VAL A 171 -8.24 -18.56 2.65
N ARG A 172 -9.46 -18.10 2.40
CA ARG A 172 -10.56 -18.97 1.95
C ARG A 172 -10.25 -19.67 0.63
N ALA A 173 -9.64 -18.95 -0.30
CA ALA A 173 -9.26 -19.51 -1.60
C ALA A 173 -8.14 -20.56 -1.46
N LEU A 174 -7.11 -20.29 -0.63
CA LEU A 174 -6.03 -21.25 -0.34
C LEU A 174 -6.56 -22.53 0.33
N ASP A 175 -7.45 -22.38 1.31
CA ASP A 175 -8.08 -23.52 2.00
C ASP A 175 -8.93 -24.35 1.03
N SER A 176 -9.77 -23.70 0.23
CA SER A 176 -10.65 -24.35 -0.74
C SER A 176 -9.88 -25.09 -1.84
N ALA A 177 -8.70 -24.59 -2.20
CA ALA A 177 -7.82 -25.21 -3.19
C ALA A 177 -6.94 -26.34 -2.60
N GLY A 178 -6.99 -26.56 -1.27
CA GLY A 178 -6.26 -27.63 -0.60
C GLY A 178 -4.78 -27.34 -0.40
N TYR A 179 -4.35 -26.06 -0.45
CA TYR A 179 -2.96 -25.68 -0.24
C TYR A 179 -2.54 -25.65 1.23
N LEU A 180 -3.50 -25.65 2.18
CA LEU A 180 -3.21 -25.56 3.60
C LEU A 180 -3.18 -26.94 4.27
N HIS A 181 -2.38 -27.07 5.31
CA HIS A 181 -2.25 -28.33 6.07
C HIS A 181 -3.53 -28.71 6.85
N TYR A 182 -4.28 -27.71 7.30
CA TYR A 182 -5.46 -27.90 8.15
C TYR A 182 -6.51 -26.84 7.86
N LYS A 183 -7.75 -27.18 8.19
CA LYS A 183 -8.85 -26.20 8.16
C LYS A 183 -8.56 -25.04 9.09
N THR A 184 -8.81 -23.84 8.61
CA THR A 184 -8.51 -22.60 9.31
C THR A 184 -9.80 -21.83 9.61
N GLU A 185 -9.67 -20.87 10.52
CA GLU A 185 -10.65 -19.81 10.72
C GLU A 185 -10.25 -18.61 9.83
N PRO A 186 -10.82 -18.44 8.62
CA PRO A 186 -10.30 -17.47 7.64
C PRO A 186 -10.27 -16.03 8.17
N GLU A 187 -11.28 -15.65 8.98
CA GLU A 187 -11.38 -14.33 9.58
C GLU A 187 -10.25 -14.04 10.56
N SER A 188 -9.91 -15.02 11.38
CA SER A 188 -8.80 -14.92 12.33
C SER A 188 -7.46 -14.89 11.60
N LEU A 189 -7.28 -15.82 10.67
CA LEU A 189 -6.02 -15.98 9.95
C LEU A 189 -5.74 -14.79 9.02
N GLY A 190 -6.77 -14.23 8.37
CA GLY A 190 -6.63 -13.02 7.57
C GLY A 190 -6.21 -11.80 8.41
N ARG A 191 -6.77 -11.64 9.63
CA ARG A 191 -6.30 -10.60 10.56
C ARG A 191 -4.85 -10.83 11.01
N MET A 192 -4.47 -12.08 11.27
CA MET A 192 -3.09 -12.42 11.64
C MET A 192 -2.14 -12.14 10.49
N MET A 193 -2.52 -12.47 9.26
CA MET A 193 -1.75 -12.18 8.05
C MET A 193 -1.53 -10.68 7.87
N TYR A 194 -2.57 -9.88 7.96
CA TYR A 194 -2.49 -8.41 7.94
C TYR A 194 -1.50 -7.88 8.99
N ASN A 195 -1.68 -8.30 10.25
CA ASN A 195 -0.84 -7.87 11.35
C ASN A 195 0.63 -8.29 11.18
N TYR A 196 0.86 -9.50 10.68
CA TYR A 196 2.21 -10.00 10.40
C TYR A 196 2.92 -9.15 9.34
N ILE A 197 2.29 -8.94 8.19
CA ILE A 197 2.84 -8.13 7.09
C ILE A 197 3.19 -6.73 7.61
N HIS A 198 2.25 -6.07 8.26
CA HIS A 198 2.44 -4.70 8.74
C HIS A 198 3.43 -4.62 9.90
N GLY A 199 3.47 -5.61 10.78
CA GLY A 199 4.46 -5.72 11.86
C GLY A 199 5.88 -5.83 11.32
N VAL A 200 6.11 -6.78 10.39
CA VAL A 200 7.41 -6.95 9.74
C VAL A 200 7.83 -5.67 9.01
N MET A 201 6.91 -5.04 8.28
CA MET A 201 7.18 -3.81 7.53
C MET A 201 7.48 -2.62 8.45
N SER A 202 6.73 -2.48 9.55
CA SER A 202 6.94 -1.38 10.50
C SER A 202 8.22 -1.55 11.31
N PHE A 203 8.60 -2.78 11.63
CA PHE A 203 9.82 -3.06 12.37
C PHE A 203 11.08 -3.03 11.49
N SER A 204 10.94 -3.28 10.21
CA SER A 204 12.07 -3.39 9.27
C SER A 204 12.88 -2.11 9.10
N HIS A 205 12.31 -0.91 9.39
CA HIS A 205 13.07 0.34 9.36
C HIS A 205 14.15 0.41 10.46
N LEU A 206 14.04 -0.41 11.50
CA LEU A 206 15.04 -0.55 12.55
C LEU A 206 16.16 -1.53 12.16
N GLN A 207 15.99 -2.30 11.10
CA GLN A 207 16.96 -3.28 10.65
C GLN A 207 17.89 -2.65 9.60
N PRO A 208 19.21 -2.78 9.76
CA PRO A 208 20.15 -2.25 8.78
C PRO A 208 20.20 -3.08 7.48
N ASP A 209 19.74 -4.34 7.54
CA ASP A 209 19.81 -5.29 6.44
C ASP A 209 18.41 -5.70 5.96
N ILE A 210 18.09 -5.31 4.74
CA ILE A 210 16.83 -5.62 4.06
C ILE A 210 16.76 -7.11 3.64
N SER A 211 17.88 -7.82 3.59
CA SER A 211 17.93 -9.23 3.19
C SER A 211 17.14 -10.10 4.15
N THR A 212 17.18 -9.77 5.44
CA THR A 212 16.40 -10.45 6.49
C THR A 212 14.90 -10.34 6.20
N VAL A 213 14.42 -9.15 5.87
CA VAL A 213 12.99 -8.94 5.55
C VAL A 213 12.58 -9.69 4.29
N ARG A 214 13.46 -9.75 3.28
CA ARG A 214 13.22 -10.51 2.03
C ARG A 214 13.07 -12.00 2.27
N LYS A 215 13.77 -12.55 3.27
CA LYS A 215 13.64 -13.93 3.66
C LYS A 215 12.46 -14.16 4.60
N ASP A 216 12.39 -13.39 5.67
CA ASP A 216 11.47 -13.65 6.78
C ASP A 216 10.01 -13.38 6.43
N LEU A 217 9.74 -12.36 5.61
CA LEU A 217 8.35 -12.01 5.26
C LEU A 217 7.63 -13.14 4.51
N PRO A 218 8.15 -13.68 3.39
CA PRO A 218 7.48 -14.76 2.68
C PRO A 218 7.49 -16.06 3.46
N GLU A 219 8.60 -16.45 4.06
CA GLU A 219 8.70 -17.69 4.83
C GLU A 219 7.75 -17.68 6.03
N GLY A 220 7.68 -16.56 6.74
CA GLY A 220 6.76 -16.40 7.85
C GLY A 220 5.29 -16.39 7.43
N LEU A 221 4.96 -15.85 6.25
CA LEU A 221 3.60 -15.94 5.71
C LEU A 221 3.21 -17.38 5.38
N TYR A 222 4.07 -18.15 4.71
CA TYR A 222 3.80 -19.55 4.43
C TYR A 222 3.58 -20.35 5.71
N ARG A 223 4.42 -20.14 6.73
CA ARG A 223 4.29 -20.81 8.03
C ARG A 223 3.03 -20.38 8.77
N LEU A 224 2.74 -19.08 8.81
CA LEU A 224 1.56 -18.54 9.47
C LEU A 224 0.26 -19.08 8.86
N LEU A 225 0.20 -19.14 7.53
CA LEU A 225 -0.94 -19.66 6.79
C LEU A 225 -1.04 -21.18 6.81
N GLY A 226 0.04 -21.88 7.20
CA GLY A 226 0.10 -23.33 7.14
C GLY A 226 0.09 -23.86 5.70
N VAL A 227 0.70 -23.13 4.77
CA VAL A 227 0.86 -23.61 3.39
C VAL A 227 1.78 -24.83 3.40
N LYS A 228 1.40 -25.90 2.70
CA LYS A 228 2.19 -27.12 2.58
C LYS A 228 3.53 -26.81 1.90
N GLU A 229 4.60 -27.38 2.42
CA GLU A 229 5.98 -27.07 2.01
C GLU A 229 6.23 -27.31 0.52
N GLU A 230 5.55 -28.28 -0.08
CA GLU A 230 5.62 -28.60 -1.51
C GLU A 230 5.16 -27.47 -2.43
N PHE A 231 4.39 -26.49 -1.88
CA PHE A 231 3.87 -25.33 -2.63
C PHE A 231 4.63 -24.04 -2.31
N TRP A 232 5.62 -24.08 -1.45
CA TRP A 232 6.38 -22.87 -1.14
C TRP A 232 7.20 -22.45 -2.35
N PHE A 233 7.05 -21.21 -2.75
CA PHE A 233 7.72 -20.59 -3.90
C PHE A 233 7.46 -21.29 -5.25
N ALA A 234 6.35 -22.05 -5.37
CA ALA A 234 6.09 -22.87 -6.52
C ALA A 234 5.77 -22.06 -7.79
N GLU A 235 5.16 -20.90 -7.62
CA GLU A 235 4.80 -20.00 -8.74
C GLU A 235 5.91 -19.00 -9.08
N SER A 236 7.04 -19.09 -8.38
CA SER A 236 8.31 -18.40 -8.57
C SER A 236 8.20 -16.91 -8.91
N ALA A 237 7.97 -16.12 -7.90
CA ALA A 237 7.92 -14.69 -8.04
C ALA A 237 9.31 -14.08 -8.35
N THR A 238 9.33 -13.10 -9.21
CA THR A 238 10.53 -12.34 -9.61
C THR A 238 11.23 -11.60 -8.48
N TRP A 239 10.61 -11.54 -7.29
CA TRP A 239 11.19 -10.91 -6.09
C TRP A 239 12.34 -11.71 -5.46
N GLN A 240 12.54 -12.98 -5.83
CA GLN A 240 13.67 -13.80 -5.40
C GLN A 240 14.98 -13.41 -6.11
N SER A 241 14.90 -12.81 -7.29
CA SER A 241 16.08 -12.31 -8.01
C SER A 241 16.50 -10.97 -7.43
N GLU A 242 17.72 -10.88 -6.87
CA GLU A 242 18.33 -9.60 -6.55
C GLU A 242 18.36 -8.72 -7.82
N PRO A 243 17.98 -7.43 -7.71
CA PRO A 243 18.37 -6.52 -8.75
C PRO A 243 19.89 -6.48 -8.76
N THR A 244 20.49 -7.04 -9.78
CA THR A 244 21.93 -6.86 -10.07
C THR A 244 22.17 -5.36 -10.12
N LEU A 245 22.75 -4.84 -9.05
CA LEU A 245 23.30 -3.49 -9.02
C LEU A 245 24.44 -3.50 -10.06
N SER A 246 24.14 -3.06 -11.27
CA SER A 246 25.19 -2.64 -12.20
C SER A 246 26.01 -1.55 -11.52
N LYS A 247 27.29 -1.87 -11.35
CA LYS A 247 28.33 -0.99 -10.80
C LYS A 247 28.47 0.28 -11.64
#